data_36bc13a7b61ebae2b643c8b42f63c200
#
_entry.id   36bc13a7b61ebae2b643c8b42f63c200
#
_cell.length_a   1.000
_cell.length_b   1.000
_cell.length_c   1.000
_cell.angle_alpha   90.00
_cell.angle_beta   90.00
_cell.angle_gamma   90.00
#
_symmetry.space_group_name_H-M   'P 1'
#
loop_
_entity.id
_entity.type
_entity.pdbx_description
1 polymer ?
#
loop_
_entity_poly.entity_id
_entity_poly.type
_entity_poly.pdbx_seq_one_letter_code
_entity_poly.pdbx_strand_id
1 'polypeptide(L)'
;DEINKLNFEVLENITGKYKVLEVINSGSFVELPKATLAKIKEIIKEKKIEKLFLESHWAYKNRIQEMRDYFEIPITFKIGVETFDYDFRNGYLNKNAKFKTVEELKEYFDSPCIMVGIKGQTREMIDRDMDIVLNNFDHATINVFVNNTSSVKRDEELVNWFSNKYKHLVDNPKIEILFNNTDFGVGD
;
A
#
# COMPACT_ATOMS: atom_id res chain seq x y z
N ASP A 1 -27.32 2.07 -5.50
CA ASP A 1 -26.23 2.45 -4.60
C ASP A 1 -25.11 3.10 -5.42
N GLU A 2 -24.86 4.38 -5.20
CA GLU A 2 -24.00 5.24 -6.02
C GLU A 2 -22.54 4.76 -6.00
N ILE A 3 -22.05 4.30 -4.85
CA ILE A 3 -20.70 3.74 -4.68
C ILE A 3 -20.50 2.50 -5.56
N ASN A 4 -21.46 1.58 -5.59
CA ASN A 4 -21.37 0.41 -6.45
C ASN A 4 -21.34 0.79 -7.92
N LYS A 5 -22.11 1.81 -8.33
CA LYS A 5 -22.12 2.29 -9.70
C LYS A 5 -20.74 2.82 -10.12
N LEU A 6 -20.14 3.68 -9.31
CA LEU A 6 -18.79 4.21 -9.56
C LEU A 6 -17.76 3.08 -9.62
N ASN A 7 -17.78 2.15 -8.66
CA ASN A 7 -16.87 1.02 -8.67
C ASN A 7 -17.04 0.16 -9.92
N PHE A 8 -18.26 -0.07 -10.39
CA PHE A 8 -18.51 -0.87 -11.60
C PHE A 8 -18.03 -0.17 -12.85
N GLU A 9 -18.22 1.14 -12.98
CA GLU A 9 -17.69 1.95 -14.08
C GLU A 9 -16.16 1.84 -14.19
N VAL A 10 -15.45 1.86 -13.06
CA VAL A 10 -13.99 1.64 -13.02
C VAL A 10 -13.63 0.21 -13.42
N LEU A 11 -14.33 -0.77 -12.86
CA LEU A 11 -14.06 -2.20 -13.08
C LEU A 11 -14.33 -2.64 -14.52
N GLU A 12 -15.26 -2.03 -15.22
CA GLU A 12 -15.57 -2.32 -16.64
C GLU A 12 -14.39 -1.99 -17.58
N ASN A 13 -13.49 -1.10 -17.17
CA ASN A 13 -12.30 -0.74 -17.95
C ASN A 13 -11.12 -1.71 -17.77
N ILE A 14 -11.23 -2.72 -16.92
CA ILE A 14 -10.16 -3.69 -16.69
C ILE A 14 -9.96 -4.59 -17.91
N THR A 15 -8.76 -4.54 -18.49
CA THR A 15 -8.42 -5.31 -19.71
C THR A 15 -7.85 -6.69 -19.41
N GLY A 16 -7.27 -6.91 -18.24
CA GLY A 16 -6.55 -8.13 -17.88
C GLY A 16 -5.21 -8.32 -18.62
N LYS A 17 -4.72 -7.29 -19.30
CA LYS A 17 -3.49 -7.34 -20.13
C LYS A 17 -2.28 -7.92 -19.39
N TYR A 18 -2.11 -7.53 -18.13
CA TYR A 18 -0.94 -7.93 -17.32
C TYR A 18 -1.21 -9.14 -16.42
N LYS A 19 -2.42 -9.70 -16.43
CA LYS A 19 -2.84 -10.80 -15.55
C LYS A 19 -2.75 -10.49 -14.06
N VAL A 20 -2.58 -9.24 -13.72
CA VAL A 20 -2.51 -8.72 -12.36
C VAL A 20 -3.60 -7.66 -12.20
N LEU A 21 -4.30 -7.70 -11.08
CA LEU A 21 -5.25 -6.67 -10.67
C LEU A 21 -4.85 -6.13 -9.32
N GLU A 22 -4.69 -4.83 -9.23
CA GLU A 22 -4.49 -4.13 -7.97
C GLU A 22 -5.76 -3.33 -7.63
N VAL A 23 -6.32 -3.60 -6.45
CA VAL A 23 -7.51 -2.91 -5.94
C VAL A 23 -7.08 -2.04 -4.78
N ILE A 24 -7.00 -0.75 -5.06
CA ILE A 24 -6.70 0.29 -4.07
C ILE A 24 -7.98 1.08 -3.83
N ASN A 25 -8.37 1.15 -2.58
CA ASN A 25 -9.43 2.04 -2.12
C ASN A 25 -8.84 2.93 -1.02
N SER A 26 -9.45 4.05 -0.73
CA SER A 26 -8.98 4.99 0.31
C SER A 26 -8.99 4.44 1.74
N GLY A 27 -9.21 3.14 1.90
CA GLY A 27 -9.31 2.43 3.17
C GLY A 27 -8.82 1.00 3.07
N SER A 28 -9.63 0.06 3.51
CA SER A 28 -9.28 -1.37 3.53
C SER A 28 -10.28 -2.20 2.71
N PHE A 29 -9.85 -3.34 2.21
CA PHE A 29 -10.72 -4.26 1.45
C PHE A 29 -12.04 -4.59 2.17
N VAL A 30 -12.06 -4.55 3.50
CA VAL A 30 -13.29 -4.81 4.31
C VAL A 30 -14.35 -3.73 4.14
N GLU A 31 -13.99 -2.57 3.63
CA GLU A 31 -14.89 -1.44 3.38
C GLU A 31 -15.51 -1.50 1.98
N LEU A 32 -15.01 -2.39 1.13
CA LEU A 32 -15.60 -2.61 -0.19
C LEU A 32 -17.00 -3.26 -0.06
N PRO A 33 -18.00 -2.73 -0.78
CA PRO A 33 -19.32 -3.36 -0.81
C PRO A 33 -19.26 -4.80 -1.32
N LYS A 34 -20.11 -5.66 -0.79
CA LYS A 34 -20.18 -7.07 -1.24
C LYS A 34 -20.41 -7.22 -2.74
N ALA A 35 -21.20 -6.33 -3.33
CA ALA A 35 -21.44 -6.31 -4.78
C ALA A 35 -20.14 -5.99 -5.56
N THR A 36 -19.32 -5.06 -5.07
CA THR A 36 -18.02 -4.76 -5.66
C THR A 36 -17.07 -5.95 -5.56
N LEU A 37 -16.98 -6.63 -4.41
CA LEU A 37 -16.16 -7.84 -4.26
C LEU A 37 -16.61 -8.95 -5.22
N ALA A 38 -17.92 -9.14 -5.39
CA ALA A 38 -18.47 -10.11 -6.34
C ALA A 38 -18.09 -9.75 -7.79
N LYS A 39 -18.15 -8.46 -8.15
CA LYS A 39 -17.76 -7.99 -9.49
C LYS A 39 -16.25 -8.17 -9.74
N ILE A 40 -15.42 -7.92 -8.75
CA ILE A 40 -13.98 -8.21 -8.83
C ILE A 40 -13.74 -9.71 -9.09
N LYS A 41 -14.43 -10.59 -8.35
CA LYS A 41 -14.31 -12.05 -8.55
C LYS A 41 -14.77 -12.50 -9.95
N GLU A 42 -15.79 -11.89 -10.51
CA GLU A 42 -16.24 -12.09 -11.89
C GLU A 42 -15.16 -11.70 -12.90
N ILE A 43 -14.58 -10.49 -12.74
CA ILE A 43 -13.53 -9.95 -13.62
C ILE A 43 -12.26 -10.81 -13.54
N ILE A 44 -11.88 -11.28 -12.35
CA ILE A 44 -10.75 -12.21 -12.17
C ILE A 44 -10.92 -13.43 -13.10
N LYS A 45 -12.11 -14.02 -13.13
CA LYS A 45 -12.40 -15.18 -13.99
C LYS A 45 -12.46 -14.80 -15.47
N GLU A 46 -13.20 -13.76 -15.82
CA GLU A 46 -13.39 -13.31 -17.20
C GLU A 46 -12.08 -12.89 -17.87
N LYS A 47 -11.28 -12.08 -17.18
CA LYS A 47 -10.02 -11.54 -17.71
C LYS A 47 -8.81 -12.45 -17.42
N LYS A 48 -9.03 -13.59 -16.78
CA LYS A 48 -7.99 -14.57 -16.40
C LYS A 48 -6.87 -13.90 -15.59
N ILE A 49 -7.26 -13.14 -14.58
CA ILE A 49 -6.31 -12.53 -13.64
C ILE A 49 -5.67 -13.63 -12.80
N GLU A 50 -4.36 -13.62 -12.69
CA GLU A 50 -3.56 -14.64 -12.01
C GLU A 50 -3.06 -14.21 -10.64
N LYS A 51 -3.05 -12.90 -10.37
CA LYS A 51 -2.60 -12.32 -9.11
C LYS A 51 -3.42 -11.08 -8.74
N LEU A 52 -3.81 -10.99 -7.49
CA LEU A 52 -4.55 -9.87 -6.92
C LEU A 52 -3.68 -9.15 -5.87
N PHE A 53 -3.74 -7.83 -5.85
CA PHE A 53 -3.25 -7.00 -4.75
C PHE A 53 -4.44 -6.35 -4.06
N LEU A 54 -4.48 -6.45 -2.73
CA LEU A 54 -5.48 -5.80 -1.88
C LEU A 54 -4.80 -5.01 -0.78
N GLU A 55 -5.37 -3.87 -0.44
CA GLU A 55 -4.90 -3.06 0.68
C GLU A 55 -5.73 -3.31 1.94
N SER A 56 -5.06 -3.33 3.10
CA SER A 56 -5.73 -3.43 4.39
C SER A 56 -4.96 -2.72 5.49
N HIS A 57 -5.71 -2.18 6.46
CA HIS A 57 -5.15 -1.67 7.70
C HIS A 57 -4.90 -2.80 8.71
N TRP A 58 -3.92 -2.60 9.60
CA TRP A 58 -3.56 -3.55 10.66
C TRP A 58 -4.73 -4.07 11.49
N ALA A 59 -5.73 -3.22 11.75
CA ALA A 59 -6.92 -3.58 12.51
C ALA A 59 -7.71 -4.76 11.89
N TYR A 60 -7.57 -4.99 10.59
CA TYR A 60 -8.30 -6.03 9.85
C TYR A 60 -7.47 -7.27 9.52
N LYS A 61 -6.28 -7.40 10.10
CA LYS A 61 -5.36 -8.52 9.83
C LYS A 61 -6.01 -9.91 9.93
N ASN A 62 -6.95 -10.08 10.87
CA ASN A 62 -7.64 -11.36 11.08
C ASN A 62 -8.67 -11.69 9.96
N ARG A 63 -8.98 -10.75 9.07
CA ARG A 63 -9.89 -10.91 7.93
C ARG A 63 -9.18 -11.31 6.63
N ILE A 64 -7.86 -11.32 6.62
CA ILE A 64 -7.05 -11.59 5.42
C ILE A 64 -7.32 -12.99 4.87
N GLN A 65 -7.39 -14.00 5.72
CA GLN A 65 -7.65 -15.38 5.29
C GLN A 65 -9.03 -15.51 4.62
N GLU A 66 -10.04 -14.79 5.10
CA GLU A 66 -11.36 -14.75 4.47
C GLU A 66 -11.29 -14.33 2.99
N MET A 67 -10.44 -13.35 2.67
CA MET A 67 -10.27 -12.90 1.29
C MET A 67 -9.47 -13.88 0.43
N ARG A 68 -8.46 -14.54 1.01
CA ARG A 68 -7.73 -15.62 0.32
C ARG A 68 -8.69 -16.74 -0.08
N ASP A 69 -9.54 -17.17 0.85
CA ASP A 69 -10.53 -18.21 0.61
C ASP A 69 -11.62 -17.76 -0.39
N TYR A 70 -12.00 -16.48 -0.35
CA TYR A 70 -13.03 -15.95 -1.22
C TYR A 70 -12.59 -15.87 -2.68
N PHE A 71 -11.41 -15.33 -2.96
CA PHE A 71 -10.94 -15.10 -4.34
C PHE A 71 -10.29 -16.33 -4.98
N GLU A 72 -9.73 -17.23 -4.20
CA GLU A 72 -9.14 -18.52 -4.66
C GLU A 72 -7.98 -18.34 -5.66
N ILE A 73 -7.30 -17.20 -5.65
CA ILE A 73 -6.08 -16.90 -6.41
C ILE A 73 -5.02 -16.32 -5.47
N PRO A 74 -3.74 -16.29 -5.87
CA PRO A 74 -2.70 -15.61 -5.09
C PRO A 74 -3.02 -14.15 -4.83
N ILE A 75 -2.99 -13.74 -3.56
CA ILE A 75 -3.20 -12.35 -3.14
C ILE A 75 -1.98 -11.85 -2.40
N THR A 76 -1.47 -10.69 -2.83
CA THR A 76 -0.51 -9.89 -2.06
C THR A 76 -1.28 -8.84 -1.26
N PHE A 77 -1.19 -8.90 0.06
CA PHE A 77 -1.80 -7.90 0.94
C PHE A 77 -0.82 -6.77 1.22
N LYS A 78 -1.20 -5.57 0.75
CA LYS A 78 -0.49 -4.32 1.05
C LYS A 78 -0.97 -3.73 2.37
N ILE A 79 -0.07 -3.08 3.09
CA ILE A 79 -0.39 -2.35 4.33
C ILE A 79 0.36 -1.04 4.39
N GLY A 80 -0.34 0.05 4.71
CA GLY A 80 0.28 1.34 5.04
C GLY A 80 0.98 1.24 6.41
N VAL A 81 2.28 0.99 6.37
CA VAL A 81 3.16 0.98 7.56
C VAL A 81 3.61 2.39 7.91
N GLU A 82 3.83 3.22 6.91
CA GLU A 82 4.39 4.56 6.92
C GLU A 82 5.88 4.58 7.36
N THR A 83 6.22 3.94 8.47
CA THR A 83 7.57 3.73 8.98
C THR A 83 7.59 2.55 9.96
N PHE A 84 8.71 1.86 10.07
CA PHE A 84 8.92 0.83 11.10
C PHE A 84 9.24 1.42 12.47
N ASP A 85 9.47 2.73 12.58
CA ASP A 85 9.57 3.40 13.87
C ASP A 85 8.20 3.43 14.57
N TYR A 86 8.08 2.71 15.68
CA TYR A 86 6.83 2.53 16.38
C TYR A 86 6.24 3.84 16.92
N ASP A 87 7.10 4.68 17.51
CA ASP A 87 6.66 5.92 18.16
C ASP A 87 6.30 6.98 17.11
N PHE A 88 7.07 7.06 16.03
CA PHE A 88 6.74 7.97 14.93
C PHE A 88 5.45 7.51 14.22
N ARG A 89 5.31 6.22 13.93
CA ARG A 89 4.11 5.65 13.30
C ARG A 89 2.84 5.88 14.12
N ASN A 90 2.86 5.53 15.39
CA ASN A 90 1.66 5.52 16.23
C ASN A 90 1.50 6.78 17.09
N GLY A 91 2.59 7.44 17.46
CA GLY A 91 2.57 8.69 18.22
C GLY A 91 2.42 9.91 17.34
N TYR A 92 3.33 10.10 16.39
CA TYR A 92 3.33 11.29 15.53
C TYR A 92 2.31 11.21 14.39
N LEU A 93 2.28 10.10 13.64
CA LEU A 93 1.36 9.91 12.51
C LEU A 93 -0.02 9.38 12.91
N ASN A 94 -0.19 8.96 14.15
CA ASN A 94 -1.44 8.41 14.69
C ASN A 94 -2.02 7.26 13.83
N LYS A 95 -1.15 6.42 13.24
CA LYS A 95 -1.55 5.36 12.30
C LYS A 95 -2.33 4.23 12.97
N ASN A 96 -2.20 4.05 14.29
CA ASN A 96 -2.81 2.95 15.04
C ASN A 96 -2.50 1.55 14.52
N ALA A 97 -1.34 1.35 13.91
CA ALA A 97 -0.83 0.06 13.45
C ALA A 97 0.17 -0.49 14.49
N LYS A 98 -0.33 -1.33 15.41
CA LYS A 98 0.35 -1.66 16.68
C LYS A 98 1.30 -2.86 16.62
N PHE A 99 1.64 -3.38 15.45
CA PHE A 99 2.70 -4.38 15.34
C PHE A 99 4.04 -3.84 15.87
N LYS A 100 4.85 -4.71 16.44
CA LYS A 100 6.12 -4.35 17.08
C LYS A 100 7.34 -4.85 16.31
N THR A 101 7.21 -5.95 15.58
CA THR A 101 8.30 -6.55 14.84
C THR A 101 7.93 -6.78 13.37
N VAL A 102 8.94 -6.96 12.55
CA VAL A 102 8.78 -7.28 11.11
C VAL A 102 8.14 -8.66 10.96
N GLU A 103 8.52 -9.62 11.81
CA GLU A 103 7.99 -10.98 11.81
C GLU A 103 6.48 -10.98 12.09
N GLU A 104 6.05 -10.21 13.10
CA GLU A 104 4.63 -10.06 13.42
C GLU A 104 3.84 -9.47 12.23
N LEU A 105 4.42 -8.49 11.53
CA LEU A 105 3.79 -7.92 10.32
C LEU A 105 3.67 -8.96 9.21
N LYS A 106 4.72 -9.74 8.97
CA LYS A 106 4.80 -10.74 7.91
C LYS A 106 3.87 -11.95 8.10
N GLU A 107 3.37 -12.17 9.31
CA GLU A 107 2.34 -13.21 9.53
C GLU A 107 1.05 -12.92 8.75
N TYR A 108 0.79 -11.66 8.42
CA TYR A 108 -0.46 -11.22 7.80
C TYR A 108 -0.28 -10.53 6.45
N PHE A 109 0.78 -9.74 6.31
CA PHE A 109 0.96 -8.83 5.17
C PHE A 109 2.22 -9.15 4.38
N ASP A 110 2.10 -9.02 3.07
CA ASP A 110 3.14 -9.39 2.12
C ASP A 110 3.92 -8.17 1.59
N SER A 111 3.32 -6.98 1.65
CA SER A 111 3.84 -5.78 1.00
C SER A 111 3.59 -4.52 1.85
N PRO A 112 4.62 -4.02 2.54
CA PRO A 112 4.52 -2.75 3.26
C PRO A 112 4.56 -1.55 2.31
N CYS A 113 3.75 -0.54 2.62
CA CYS A 113 3.87 0.80 2.07
C CYS A 113 4.52 1.68 3.12
N ILE A 114 5.69 2.25 2.84
CA ILE A 114 6.35 3.22 3.71
C ILE A 114 6.28 4.62 3.10
N MET A 115 6.41 5.62 3.94
CA MET A 115 6.36 7.03 3.56
C MET A 115 7.65 7.73 3.91
N VAL A 116 8.21 8.49 2.98
CA VAL A 116 9.47 9.20 3.14
C VAL A 116 9.30 10.69 2.88
N GLY A 117 10.11 11.50 3.55
CA GLY A 117 10.11 12.95 3.38
C GLY A 117 9.07 13.66 4.25
N ILE A 118 8.71 13.10 5.38
CA ILE A 118 7.86 13.74 6.38
C ILE A 118 8.72 14.54 7.36
N LYS A 119 8.31 15.77 7.66
CA LYS A 119 8.96 16.61 8.66
C LYS A 119 8.97 15.91 10.02
N GLY A 120 10.16 15.74 10.59
CA GLY A 120 10.38 15.00 11.84
C GLY A 120 10.93 13.58 11.63
N GLN A 121 10.90 13.03 10.41
CA GLN A 121 11.71 11.86 10.10
C GLN A 121 13.20 12.22 10.09
N THR A 122 14.06 11.23 10.35
CA THR A 122 15.50 11.37 10.16
C THR A 122 15.99 10.48 9.01
N ARG A 123 17.19 10.76 8.52
CA ARG A 123 17.84 9.92 7.49
C ARG A 123 18.03 8.50 7.98
N GLU A 124 18.40 8.34 9.24
CA GLU A 124 18.61 7.04 9.89
C GLU A 124 17.31 6.23 10.02
N MET A 125 16.19 6.90 10.27
CA MET A 125 14.86 6.25 10.26
C MET A 125 14.54 5.70 8.87
N ILE A 126 14.72 6.53 7.84
CA ILE A 126 14.46 6.12 6.46
C ILE A 126 15.41 5.01 6.01
N ASP A 127 16.72 5.11 6.34
CA ASP A 127 17.69 4.07 6.01
C ASP A 127 17.31 2.73 6.64
N ARG A 128 16.92 2.73 7.91
CA ARG A 128 16.43 1.54 8.60
C ARG A 128 15.18 0.97 7.94
N ASP A 129 14.22 1.81 7.59
CA ASP A 129 12.98 1.38 6.92
C ASP A 129 13.30 0.76 5.55
N MET A 130 14.20 1.37 4.78
CA MET A 130 14.66 0.84 3.50
C MET A 130 15.39 -0.51 3.65
N ASP A 131 16.27 -0.63 4.63
CA ASP A 131 16.95 -1.91 4.92
C ASP A 131 15.95 -3.01 5.30
N ILE A 132 14.92 -2.68 6.08
CA ILE A 132 13.88 -3.63 6.45
C ILE A 132 13.12 -4.10 5.20
N VAL A 133 12.63 -3.19 4.36
CA VAL A 133 11.84 -3.59 3.19
C VAL A 133 12.66 -4.38 2.18
N LEU A 134 13.90 -3.98 1.93
CA LEU A 134 14.78 -4.65 0.96
C LEU A 134 15.17 -6.07 1.38
N ASN A 135 15.35 -6.32 2.68
CA ASN A 135 15.80 -7.60 3.19
C ASN A 135 14.68 -8.56 3.59
N ASN A 136 13.45 -8.07 3.81
CA ASN A 136 12.39 -8.89 4.39
C ASN A 136 11.16 -9.08 3.50
N PHE A 137 11.00 -8.30 2.43
CA PHE A 137 9.80 -8.35 1.60
C PHE A 137 10.15 -8.53 0.12
N ASP A 138 9.27 -9.24 -0.59
CA ASP A 138 9.39 -9.43 -2.04
C ASP A 138 8.73 -8.31 -2.84
N HIS A 139 7.97 -7.46 -2.17
CA HIS A 139 7.35 -6.27 -2.73
C HIS A 139 7.19 -5.20 -1.65
N ALA A 140 7.46 -3.95 -1.99
CA ALA A 140 7.18 -2.80 -1.13
C ALA A 140 6.91 -1.54 -1.97
N THR A 141 6.05 -0.67 -1.47
CA THR A 141 5.79 0.64 -2.06
C THR A 141 6.38 1.74 -1.17
N ILE A 142 7.13 2.64 -1.77
CA ILE A 142 7.75 3.79 -1.11
C ILE A 142 7.06 5.06 -1.60
N ASN A 143 6.23 5.65 -0.77
CA ASN A 143 5.55 6.90 -1.07
C ASN A 143 6.41 8.09 -0.67
N VAL A 144 6.77 8.94 -1.62
CA VAL A 144 7.36 10.24 -1.32
C VAL A 144 6.24 11.19 -0.92
N PHE A 145 6.28 11.67 0.33
CA PHE A 145 5.20 12.46 0.90
C PHE A 145 4.94 13.75 0.12
N VAL A 146 3.68 13.99 -0.20
CA VAL A 146 3.17 15.24 -0.78
C VAL A 146 2.28 15.93 0.25
N ASN A 147 2.42 17.25 0.40
CA ASN A 147 1.58 18.01 1.32
C ASN A 147 0.09 17.83 0.98
N ASN A 148 -0.70 17.60 1.99
CA ASN A 148 -2.15 17.48 1.92
C ASN A 148 -2.81 18.34 3.00
N THR A 149 -4.10 18.15 3.24
CA THR A 149 -4.89 18.90 4.23
C THR A 149 -4.52 18.60 5.68
N SER A 150 -3.70 17.57 5.94
CA SER A 150 -3.25 17.22 7.30
C SER A 150 -2.26 18.25 7.88
N SER A 151 -2.03 18.17 9.19
CA SER A 151 -1.00 18.98 9.87
C SER A 151 0.43 18.53 9.55
N VAL A 152 0.60 17.32 9.04
CA VAL A 152 1.90 16.77 8.64
C VAL A 152 2.45 17.55 7.44
N LYS A 153 3.73 17.84 7.45
CA LYS A 153 4.40 18.63 6.41
C LYS A 153 5.54 17.85 5.76
N ARG A 154 5.73 18.12 4.47
CA ARG A 154 6.84 17.61 3.67
C ARG A 154 8.16 18.28 4.07
N ASP A 155 9.22 17.51 4.07
CA ASP A 155 10.59 17.94 4.24
C ASP A 155 11.35 17.82 2.90
N GLU A 156 11.55 18.93 2.22
CA GLU A 156 12.17 18.96 0.89
C GLU A 156 13.65 18.55 0.91
N GLU A 157 14.37 18.87 1.98
CA GLU A 157 15.77 18.47 2.11
C GLU A 157 15.87 16.94 2.24
N LEU A 158 15.01 16.36 3.05
CA LEU A 158 14.95 14.92 3.26
C LEU A 158 14.51 14.17 1.98
N VAL A 159 13.54 14.72 1.25
CA VAL A 159 13.11 14.18 -0.05
C VAL A 159 14.23 14.22 -1.08
N ASN A 160 14.95 15.34 -1.18
CA ASN A 160 16.09 15.46 -2.09
C ASN A 160 17.20 14.48 -1.74
N TRP A 161 17.50 14.32 -0.45
CA TRP A 161 18.47 13.34 0.02
C TRP A 161 18.05 11.92 -0.33
N PHE A 162 16.80 11.53 -0.04
CA PHE A 162 16.25 10.22 -0.36
C PHE A 162 16.33 9.93 -1.86
N SER A 163 15.86 10.86 -2.68
CA SER A 163 15.85 10.73 -4.14
C SER A 163 17.25 10.51 -4.70
N ASN A 164 18.26 11.23 -4.17
CA ASN A 164 19.65 11.04 -4.61
C ASN A 164 20.24 9.70 -4.16
N LYS A 165 19.97 9.29 -2.94
CA LYS A 165 20.53 8.06 -2.34
C LYS A 165 19.91 6.81 -2.97
N TYR A 166 18.59 6.79 -3.15
CA TYR A 166 17.82 5.61 -3.52
C TYR A 166 17.34 5.58 -4.98
N LYS A 167 17.75 6.54 -5.82
CA LYS A 167 17.39 6.57 -7.25
C LYS A 167 17.69 5.28 -8.02
N HIS A 168 18.70 4.52 -7.59
CA HIS A 168 19.08 3.24 -8.19
C HIS A 168 18.04 2.14 -7.99
N LEU A 169 17.07 2.33 -7.09
CA LEU A 169 16.00 1.38 -6.83
C LEU A 169 14.78 1.55 -7.75
N VAL A 170 14.75 2.59 -8.59
CA VAL A 170 13.62 2.84 -9.52
C VAL A 170 13.39 1.65 -10.47
N ASP A 171 14.47 0.98 -10.87
CA ASP A 171 14.40 -0.19 -11.75
C ASP A 171 14.36 -1.53 -10.98
N ASN A 172 14.25 -1.49 -9.64
CA ASN A 172 14.17 -2.70 -8.84
C ASN A 172 12.74 -3.28 -8.88
N PRO A 173 12.53 -4.49 -9.41
CA PRO A 173 11.19 -5.06 -9.57
C PRO A 173 10.45 -5.33 -8.25
N LYS A 174 11.15 -5.28 -7.12
CA LYS A 174 10.57 -5.45 -5.77
C LYS A 174 10.12 -4.14 -5.13
N ILE A 175 10.57 -2.99 -5.67
CA ILE A 175 10.36 -1.69 -5.03
C ILE A 175 9.65 -0.75 -6.00
N GLU A 176 8.47 -0.32 -5.61
CA GLU A 176 7.73 0.72 -6.30
C GLU A 176 7.97 2.06 -5.59
N ILE A 177 8.60 3.03 -6.25
CA ILE A 177 8.80 4.37 -5.69
C ILE A 177 7.84 5.36 -6.35
N LEU A 178 6.96 5.94 -5.58
CA LEU A 178 5.96 6.90 -6.02
C LEU A 178 6.40 8.30 -5.62
N PHE A 179 7.01 9.02 -6.55
CA PHE A 179 7.50 10.38 -6.32
C PHE A 179 6.37 11.41 -6.31
N ASN A 180 5.28 11.13 -7.00
CA ASN A 180 4.09 11.97 -7.06
C ASN A 180 2.87 11.12 -6.70
N ASN A 181 2.16 11.47 -5.63
CA ASN A 181 0.98 10.75 -5.16
C ASN A 181 -0.25 10.87 -6.07
N THR A 182 -0.12 11.48 -7.24
CA THR A 182 -1.21 11.64 -8.21
C THR A 182 -1.69 10.33 -8.82
N ASP A 183 -0.87 9.28 -8.76
CA ASP A 183 -1.18 7.98 -9.34
C ASP A 183 -2.26 7.19 -8.56
N PHE A 184 -2.58 7.62 -7.33
CA PHE A 184 -3.60 6.98 -6.48
C PHE A 184 -4.90 7.79 -6.35
N GLY A 185 -5.07 8.88 -7.10
CA GLY A 185 -6.24 9.73 -6.97
C GLY A 185 -6.39 10.41 -5.61
N VAL A 186 -5.30 10.54 -4.85
CA VAL A 186 -5.23 11.19 -3.54
C VAL A 186 -4.50 12.54 -3.69
N GLY A 187 -4.97 13.36 -4.56
CA GLY A 187 -4.42 14.68 -4.78
C GLY A 187 -5.47 15.60 -5.36
N ASP A 188 -5.75 16.68 -4.61
CA ASP A 188 -6.65 17.83 -4.86
C ASP A 188 -8.13 17.49 -5.08
#